data_935644de0e8b8d5b907c1e6bf1310e33
#
_entry.id   935644de0e8b8d5b907c1e6bf1310e33
#
_cell.length_a   1.000
_cell.length_b   1.000
_cell.length_c   1.000
_cell.angle_alpha   90.00
_cell.angle_beta   90.00
_cell.angle_gamma   90.00
#
_symmetry.space_group_name_H-M   'P 1'
#
loop_
_entity.id
_entity.type
_entity.pdbx_description
1 polymer ?
#
loop_
_entity_poly.entity_id
_entity_poly.type
_entity_poly.pdbx_seq_one_letter_code
_entity_poly.pdbx_strand_id
1 'polypeptide(L)'
;MITSRYLWLTVAGVLATSWTGTAESARRKAEPTLGSLAARSAPVDRSQPVQAAPEDAANSYEAFLRIDGADPALKAQALRRLGDLRLEQAAALSAVGDVPDAAAQAKARAAVAAYQELLRDY
;
A
#
# COMPACT_ATOMS: atom_id res chain seq x y z
N MET A 1 -49.25 48.65 -60.59
CA MET A 1 -50.64 48.15 -60.42
C MET A 1 -50.63 47.22 -59.22
N ILE A 2 -51.18 47.71 -58.17
CA ILE A 2 -52.32 47.16 -57.43
C ILE A 2 -51.87 46.04 -56.47
N THR A 3 -51.78 46.44 -55.27
CA THR A 3 -52.59 46.28 -54.04
C THR A 3 -52.36 44.97 -53.29
N SER A 4 -52.00 45.07 -52.12
CA SER A 4 -52.76 45.35 -50.91
C SER A 4 -52.96 44.10 -50.06
N ARG A 5 -52.75 44.26 -48.84
CA ARG A 5 -53.52 43.88 -47.62
C ARG A 5 -52.90 42.81 -46.72
N TYR A 6 -52.35 43.31 -45.67
CA TYR A 6 -52.69 43.11 -44.27
C TYR A 6 -53.30 41.75 -43.94
N LEU A 7 -52.71 41.01 -43.07
CA LEU A 7 -53.44 40.61 -41.86
C LEU A 7 -52.46 40.25 -40.70
N TRP A 8 -52.65 40.94 -39.63
CA TRP A 8 -52.17 40.67 -38.30
C TRP A 8 -52.58 39.28 -37.82
N LEU A 9 -51.71 38.55 -37.17
CA LEU A 9 -52.10 37.64 -36.10
C LEU A 9 -50.91 37.46 -35.16
N THR A 10 -51.02 38.17 -34.06
CA THR A 10 -50.24 37.98 -32.82
C THR A 10 -50.58 36.61 -32.25
N VAL A 11 -49.62 35.73 -32.14
CA VAL A 11 -49.71 34.60 -31.24
C VAL A 11 -48.55 34.70 -30.24
N ALA A 12 -48.93 35.15 -29.06
CA ALA A 12 -48.10 35.10 -27.89
C ALA A 12 -47.86 33.61 -27.51
N GLY A 13 -46.74 33.07 -27.94
CA GLY A 13 -46.28 31.77 -27.50
C GLY A 13 -45.41 31.96 -26.23
N VAL A 14 -46.02 31.72 -25.08
CA VAL A 14 -45.35 31.59 -23.82
C VAL A 14 -44.42 30.37 -23.89
N LEU A 15 -43.14 30.59 -24.11
CA LEU A 15 -42.10 29.59 -23.92
C LEU A 15 -41.90 29.35 -22.42
N ALA A 16 -42.71 28.45 -21.88
CA ALA A 16 -42.41 27.81 -20.62
C ALA A 16 -41.18 26.93 -20.85
N THR A 17 -39.98 27.50 -20.67
CA THR A 17 -38.78 26.71 -20.50
C THR A 17 -38.89 25.96 -19.17
N SER A 18 -39.48 24.79 -19.24
CA SER A 18 -39.40 23.78 -18.21
C SER A 18 -37.91 23.42 -18.06
N TRP A 19 -37.29 24.06 -17.10
CA TRP A 19 -36.01 23.67 -16.61
C TRP A 19 -36.16 22.30 -15.93
N THR A 20 -36.12 21.24 -16.74
CA THR A 20 -35.86 19.90 -16.23
C THR A 20 -34.40 19.90 -15.74
N GLY A 21 -34.18 20.49 -14.57
CA GLY A 21 -33.00 20.25 -13.81
C GLY A 21 -32.91 18.76 -13.59
N THR A 22 -32.13 18.13 -14.47
CA THR A 22 -31.81 16.72 -14.41
C THR A 22 -31.34 16.40 -13.00
N ALA A 23 -32.05 15.51 -12.35
CA ALA A 23 -31.69 14.89 -11.09
C ALA A 23 -30.44 13.99 -11.25
N GLU A 24 -29.43 14.50 -11.93
CA GLU A 24 -28.13 13.84 -12.14
C GLU A 24 -27.20 14.00 -10.92
N SER A 25 -27.56 14.90 -10.01
CA SER A 25 -26.85 15.07 -8.73
C SER A 25 -27.05 13.92 -7.74
N ALA A 26 -28.03 13.06 -7.94
CA ALA A 26 -28.35 11.98 -7.00
C ALA A 26 -27.53 10.69 -7.21
N ARG A 27 -26.67 10.64 -8.22
CA ARG A 27 -25.81 9.48 -8.48
C ARG A 27 -24.32 9.71 -8.23
N ARG A 28 -23.94 10.77 -7.58
CA ARG A 28 -22.60 10.78 -6.98
C ARG A 28 -22.62 9.70 -5.92
N LYS A 29 -22.07 8.54 -6.28
CA LYS A 29 -21.75 7.46 -5.34
C LYS A 29 -21.07 8.13 -4.17
N ALA A 30 -21.77 8.19 -3.01
CA ALA A 30 -21.24 8.88 -1.84
C ALA A 30 -19.84 8.32 -1.60
N GLU A 31 -18.85 9.20 -1.68
CA GLU A 31 -17.47 8.80 -1.39
C GLU A 31 -17.44 8.21 0.02
N PRO A 32 -16.80 7.05 0.20
CA PRO A 32 -16.76 6.40 1.49
C PRO A 32 -16.06 7.32 2.50
N THR A 33 -16.82 7.80 3.48
CA THR A 33 -16.26 8.58 4.60
C THR A 33 -15.57 7.63 5.58
N LEU A 34 -14.63 8.15 6.37
CA LEU A 34 -13.98 7.36 7.43
C LEU A 34 -15.00 6.72 8.38
N GLY A 35 -16.12 7.40 8.65
CA GLY A 35 -17.22 6.85 9.45
C GLY A 35 -17.91 5.66 8.77
N SER A 36 -18.11 5.71 7.46
CA SER A 36 -18.70 4.59 6.70
C SER A 36 -17.75 3.41 6.58
N LEU A 37 -16.43 3.64 6.60
CA LEU A 37 -15.41 2.59 6.63
C LEU A 37 -15.33 1.94 8.03
N ALA A 38 -15.45 2.71 9.11
CA ALA A 38 -15.50 2.19 10.47
C ALA A 38 -16.73 1.29 10.71
N ALA A 39 -17.86 1.58 10.05
CA ALA A 39 -19.06 0.75 10.09
C ALA A 39 -18.94 -0.55 9.27
N ARG A 40 -17.98 -0.63 8.36
CA ARG A 40 -17.65 -1.85 7.61
C ARG A 40 -16.59 -2.63 8.37
N SER A 41 -16.98 -3.34 9.42
CA SER A 41 -16.10 -4.34 10.00
C SER A 41 -15.89 -5.46 8.98
N ALA A 42 -14.79 -5.41 8.23
CA ALA A 42 -14.36 -6.59 7.49
C ALA A 42 -13.99 -7.65 8.52
N PRO A 43 -14.54 -8.87 8.44
CA PRO A 43 -14.09 -9.96 9.29
C PRO A 43 -12.64 -10.26 8.92
N VAL A 44 -11.70 -9.72 9.69
CA VAL A 44 -10.31 -10.10 9.58
C VAL A 44 -10.19 -11.45 10.25
N ASP A 45 -10.00 -12.49 9.44
CA ASP A 45 -9.69 -13.82 9.97
C ASP A 45 -8.30 -13.75 10.64
N ARG A 46 -8.31 -13.66 11.97
CA ARG A 46 -7.11 -13.67 12.80
C ARG A 46 -6.74 -15.06 13.28
N SER A 47 -7.43 -16.09 12.79
CA SER A 47 -7.30 -17.46 13.28
C SER A 47 -5.98 -18.13 12.93
N GLN A 48 -5.20 -17.57 12.01
CA GLN A 48 -3.85 -18.06 11.74
C GLN A 48 -2.86 -16.89 11.82
N PRO A 49 -2.04 -16.83 12.90
CA PRO A 49 -0.88 -15.99 12.88
C PRO A 49 -0.02 -16.42 11.69
N VAL A 50 0.30 -15.50 10.79
CA VAL A 50 1.27 -15.75 9.71
C VAL A 50 2.62 -15.98 10.41
N GLN A 51 2.93 -17.22 10.69
CA GLN A 51 4.25 -17.62 11.13
C GLN A 51 5.14 -17.72 9.88
N ALA A 52 5.58 -16.56 9.39
CA ALA A 52 6.68 -16.58 8.44
C ALA A 52 7.89 -17.14 9.20
N ALA A 53 8.45 -18.24 8.71
CA ALA A 53 9.68 -18.75 9.27
C ALA A 53 10.75 -17.65 9.20
N PRO A 54 11.55 -17.41 10.25
CA PRO A 54 12.57 -16.35 10.25
C PRO A 54 13.54 -16.44 9.06
N GLU A 55 13.77 -17.63 8.53
CA GLU A 55 14.57 -17.85 7.34
C GLU A 55 13.89 -17.31 6.07
N ASP A 56 12.58 -17.48 5.91
CA ASP A 56 11.84 -16.99 4.74
C ASP A 56 11.84 -15.47 4.70
N ALA A 57 11.73 -14.83 5.86
CA ALA A 57 11.85 -13.39 5.99
C ALA A 57 13.26 -12.91 5.60
N ALA A 58 14.31 -13.55 6.09
CA ALA A 58 15.68 -13.21 5.74
C ALA A 58 15.95 -13.38 4.24
N ASN A 59 15.51 -14.48 3.63
CA ASN A 59 15.63 -14.73 2.20
C ASN A 59 14.91 -13.69 1.36
N SER A 60 13.75 -13.21 1.84
CA SER A 60 12.97 -12.15 1.18
C SER A 60 13.73 -10.81 1.18
N TYR A 61 14.36 -10.44 2.29
CA TYR A 61 15.20 -9.25 2.35
C TYR A 61 16.45 -9.37 1.46
N GLU A 62 17.11 -10.52 1.43
CA GLU A 62 18.24 -10.77 0.54
C GLU A 62 17.82 -10.67 -0.94
N ALA A 63 16.65 -11.19 -1.30
CA ALA A 63 16.12 -11.07 -2.66
C ALA A 63 15.84 -9.61 -3.02
N PHE A 64 15.26 -8.83 -2.09
CA PHE A 64 15.01 -7.41 -2.28
C PHE A 64 16.30 -6.60 -2.49
N LEU A 65 17.34 -6.89 -1.74
CA LEU A 65 18.64 -6.18 -1.86
C LEU A 65 19.31 -6.37 -3.23
N ARG A 66 18.99 -7.47 -3.94
CA ARG A 66 19.48 -7.74 -5.31
C ARG A 66 18.72 -6.99 -6.39
N ILE A 67 17.62 -6.29 -6.06
CA ILE A 67 16.86 -5.53 -7.05
C ILE A 67 17.65 -4.28 -7.45
N ASP A 68 17.97 -4.18 -8.73
CA ASP A 68 18.61 -2.99 -9.28
C ASP A 68 17.63 -1.81 -9.29
N GLY A 69 18.13 -0.62 -8.94
CA GLY A 69 17.32 0.61 -8.95
C GLY A 69 16.30 0.73 -7.80
N ALA A 70 16.29 -0.19 -6.83
CA ALA A 70 15.47 -0.02 -5.64
C ALA A 70 15.94 1.19 -4.82
N ASP A 71 14.97 1.86 -4.16
CA ASP A 71 15.21 3.05 -3.34
C ASP A 71 16.31 2.78 -2.29
N PRO A 72 17.37 3.62 -2.23
CA PRO A 72 18.46 3.48 -1.27
C PRO A 72 17.98 3.46 0.19
N ALA A 73 16.99 4.28 0.54
CA ALA A 73 16.44 4.31 1.90
C ALA A 73 15.76 2.99 2.27
N LEU A 74 15.07 2.35 1.32
CA LEU A 74 14.46 1.03 1.53
C LEU A 74 15.52 -0.06 1.60
N LYS A 75 16.60 0.02 0.81
CA LYS A 75 17.73 -0.91 0.92
C LYS A 75 18.42 -0.80 2.28
N ALA A 76 18.64 0.41 2.80
CA ALA A 76 19.19 0.63 4.13
C ALA A 76 18.32 -0.02 5.22
N GLN A 77 16.99 0.15 5.13
CA GLN A 77 16.06 -0.49 6.05
C GLN A 77 16.09 -2.02 5.93
N ALA A 78 16.18 -2.55 4.72
CA ALA A 78 16.26 -3.99 4.49
C ALA A 78 17.54 -4.59 5.08
N LEU A 79 18.71 -3.95 4.91
CA LEU A 79 19.98 -4.35 5.51
C LEU A 79 19.90 -4.38 7.03
N ARG A 80 19.34 -3.34 7.63
CA ARG A 80 19.12 -3.29 9.09
C ARG A 80 18.28 -4.46 9.56
N ARG A 81 17.11 -4.70 8.91
CA ARG A 81 16.21 -5.80 9.26
C ARG A 81 16.84 -7.17 9.07
N LEU A 82 17.62 -7.34 8.00
CA LEU A 82 18.36 -8.57 7.76
C LEU A 82 19.39 -8.82 8.88
N GLY A 83 20.11 -7.78 9.32
CA GLY A 83 21.02 -7.85 10.45
C GLY A 83 20.32 -8.28 11.74
N ASP A 84 19.20 -7.62 12.07
CA ASP A 84 18.38 -7.95 13.25
C ASP A 84 17.94 -9.43 13.23
N LEU A 85 17.36 -9.88 12.10
CA LEU A 85 16.91 -11.27 11.94
C LEU A 85 18.04 -12.29 12.09
N ARG A 86 19.22 -12.01 11.53
CA ARG A 86 20.38 -12.89 11.63
C ARG A 86 20.91 -12.98 13.07
N LEU A 87 20.84 -11.88 13.84
CA LEU A 87 21.17 -11.90 15.27
C LEU A 87 20.16 -12.70 16.08
N GLU A 88 18.87 -12.53 15.83
CA GLU A 88 17.80 -13.31 16.48
C GLU A 88 17.98 -14.80 16.22
N GLN A 89 18.28 -15.18 14.97
CA GLN A 89 18.55 -16.57 14.59
C GLN A 89 19.80 -17.12 15.31
N ALA A 90 20.87 -16.33 15.41
CA ALA A 90 22.09 -16.71 16.13
C ALA A 90 21.79 -16.93 17.62
N ALA A 91 21.03 -16.02 18.24
CA ALA A 91 20.63 -16.13 19.64
C ALA A 91 19.76 -17.38 19.90
N ALA A 92 18.79 -17.65 19.01
CA ALA A 92 17.94 -18.83 19.12
C ALA A 92 18.74 -20.15 19.05
N LEU A 93 19.72 -20.22 18.15
CA LEU A 93 20.61 -21.39 18.03
C LEU A 93 21.51 -21.54 19.26
N SER A 94 22.03 -20.43 19.80
CA SER A 94 22.87 -20.46 21.01
C SER A 94 22.10 -20.83 22.27
N ALA A 95 20.79 -20.58 22.31
CA ALA A 95 19.95 -20.91 23.46
C ALA A 95 19.66 -22.42 23.59
N VAL A 96 19.89 -23.20 22.53
CA VAL A 96 19.58 -24.65 22.50
C VAL A 96 20.77 -25.53 22.93
N GLY A 97 22.00 -24.97 23.00
CA GLY A 97 23.20 -25.74 23.30
C GLY A 97 24.17 -25.03 24.24
N ASP A 98 24.88 -25.82 25.05
CA ASP A 98 25.93 -25.31 25.98
C ASP A 98 27.26 -24.96 25.26
N VAL A 99 27.39 -25.25 23.97
CA VAL A 99 28.59 -24.99 23.17
C VAL A 99 28.25 -24.04 22.03
N PRO A 100 29.10 -23.05 21.74
CA PRO A 100 28.89 -22.14 20.62
C PRO A 100 28.73 -22.95 19.31
N ASP A 101 27.51 -23.03 18.81
CA ASP A 101 27.21 -23.71 17.57
C ASP A 101 27.83 -22.95 16.40
N ALA A 102 28.52 -23.66 15.51
CA ALA A 102 29.12 -23.10 14.30
C ALA A 102 28.05 -22.39 13.43
N ALA A 103 26.80 -22.89 13.44
CA ALA A 103 25.68 -22.27 12.76
C ALA A 103 25.30 -20.93 13.41
N ALA A 104 25.26 -20.83 14.74
CA ALA A 104 25.00 -19.57 15.45
C ALA A 104 26.09 -18.53 15.12
N GLN A 105 27.36 -18.94 15.14
CA GLN A 105 28.47 -18.06 14.75
C GLN A 105 28.37 -17.59 13.29
N ALA A 106 27.98 -18.47 12.37
CA ALA A 106 27.78 -18.09 10.96
C ALA A 106 26.67 -17.05 10.81
N LYS A 107 25.55 -17.21 11.51
CA LYS A 107 24.45 -16.22 11.52
C LYS A 107 24.90 -14.88 12.13
N ALA A 108 25.65 -14.89 13.24
CA ALA A 108 26.19 -13.69 13.85
C ALA A 108 27.16 -12.94 12.90
N ARG A 109 28.04 -13.65 12.20
CA ARG A 109 28.92 -13.05 11.19
C ARG A 109 28.14 -12.44 10.03
N ALA A 110 27.08 -13.12 9.56
CA ALA A 110 26.21 -12.61 8.51
C ALA A 110 25.47 -11.33 8.95
N ALA A 111 25.07 -11.24 10.23
CA ALA A 111 24.49 -10.02 10.79
C ALA A 111 25.51 -8.85 10.78
N VAL A 112 26.73 -9.11 11.24
CA VAL A 112 27.81 -8.10 11.23
C VAL A 112 28.08 -7.62 9.81
N ALA A 113 28.11 -8.52 8.82
CA ALA A 113 28.33 -8.16 7.43
C ALA A 113 27.22 -7.24 6.89
N ALA A 114 25.94 -7.51 7.22
CA ALA A 114 24.83 -6.65 6.83
C ALA A 114 24.93 -5.24 7.44
N TYR A 115 25.30 -5.14 8.72
CA TYR A 115 25.52 -3.84 9.36
C TYR A 115 26.75 -3.09 8.82
N GLN A 116 27.81 -3.79 8.48
CA GLN A 116 28.99 -3.18 7.84
C GLN A 116 28.66 -2.63 6.46
N GLU A 117 27.87 -3.36 5.67
CA GLU A 117 27.38 -2.89 4.38
C GLU A 117 26.49 -1.66 4.54
N LEU A 118 25.57 -1.69 5.50
CA LEU A 118 24.72 -0.54 5.83
C LEU A 118 25.56 0.71 6.18
N LEU A 119 26.57 0.58 7.01
CA LEU A 119 27.42 1.70 7.44
C LEU A 119 28.37 2.20 6.35
N ARG A 120 28.71 1.34 5.37
CA ARG A 120 29.58 1.70 4.26
C ARG A 120 28.83 2.44 3.16
N ASP A 121 27.61 2.02 2.86
CA ASP A 121 26.90 2.42 1.64
C ASP A 121 25.83 3.48 1.92
N TYR A 122 25.48 3.69 3.21
CA TYR A 122 24.45 4.62 3.66
C TYR A 122 24.90 5.42 4.92
#